data_50c44a0ddacf328f2ce5bf87268b3f7f
#
_entry.id   50c44a0ddacf328f2ce5bf87268b3f7f
#
_cell.length_a   1.000
_cell.length_b   1.000
_cell.length_c   1.000
_cell.angle_alpha   90.00
_cell.angle_beta   90.00
_cell.angle_gamma   90.00
#
_symmetry.space_group_name_H-M   'P 1'
#
loop_
_entity.id
_entity.type
_entity.pdbx_description
1 polymer ?
#
loop_
_entity_poly.entity_id
_entity_poly.type
_entity_poly.pdbx_seq_one_letter_code
_entity_poly.pdbx_strand_id
1 'polypeptide(L)'
;MITLNSISHTYPGENEAALRDVSLTLGDATVTALVGPNGSGKTTLMQILGGLMVPTSGSVAIDGVQASADDLLAGSIMASSSRDLDDVPATILIQYARLRPTWDEALFAHYVESFSLPVRRRKTLGKLSTGQAAVFAGAIALASGAPITLLDEIQAPLDVPTR
;
A
#
# COMPACT_ATOMS: atom_id res chain seq x y z
N MET A 1 -17.47 3.14 0.66
CA MET A 1 -17.33 2.73 2.10
C MET A 1 -16.81 1.30 2.18
N ILE A 2 -15.79 1.03 3.02
CA ILE A 2 -15.22 -0.31 3.21
C ILE A 2 -15.54 -0.79 4.62
N THR A 3 -16.04 -2.01 4.74
CA THR A 3 -16.40 -2.62 6.03
C THR A 3 -15.67 -3.94 6.19
N LEU A 4 -14.96 -4.10 7.30
CA LEU A 4 -14.37 -5.36 7.73
C LEU A 4 -15.30 -5.99 8.77
N ASN A 5 -15.65 -7.24 8.58
CA ASN A 5 -16.55 -7.99 9.42
C ASN A 5 -15.80 -9.16 10.06
N SER A 6 -15.47 -9.06 11.34
CA SER A 6 -14.87 -10.12 12.16
C SER A 6 -13.64 -10.78 11.51
N ILE A 7 -12.75 -9.96 10.95
CA ILE A 7 -11.53 -10.44 10.29
C ILE A 7 -10.60 -11.08 11.33
N SER A 8 -10.27 -12.34 11.10
CA SER A 8 -9.21 -13.05 11.82
C SER A 8 -8.24 -13.68 10.83
N HIS A 9 -6.96 -13.69 11.18
CA HIS A 9 -5.94 -14.31 10.35
C HIS A 9 -4.84 -14.95 11.21
N THR A 10 -4.53 -16.19 10.89
CA THR A 10 -3.40 -16.94 11.45
C THR A 10 -2.51 -17.41 10.30
N TYR A 11 -1.22 -17.11 10.37
CA TYR A 11 -0.26 -17.55 9.34
C TYR A 11 -0.07 -19.08 9.39
N PRO A 12 0.15 -19.73 8.25
CA PRO A 12 0.41 -21.16 8.22
C PRO A 12 1.60 -21.55 9.12
N GLY A 13 1.38 -22.52 10.02
CA GLY A 13 2.39 -22.98 10.96
C GLY A 13 2.49 -22.19 12.26
N GLU A 14 1.77 -21.09 12.40
CA GLU A 14 1.70 -20.32 13.64
C GLU A 14 0.52 -20.75 14.50
N ASN A 15 0.70 -20.68 15.83
CA ASN A 15 -0.37 -20.97 16.80
C ASN A 15 -1.13 -19.72 17.24
N GLU A 16 -0.56 -18.55 17.01
CA GLU A 16 -1.15 -17.28 17.40
C GLU A 16 -1.72 -16.56 16.20
N ALA A 17 -2.92 -16.01 16.35
CA ALA A 17 -3.55 -15.20 15.33
C ALA A 17 -2.90 -13.80 15.26
N ALA A 18 -2.48 -13.39 14.06
CA ALA A 18 -2.00 -12.04 13.77
C ALA A 18 -3.13 -11.01 13.85
N LEU A 19 -4.35 -11.43 13.51
CA LEU A 19 -5.57 -10.63 13.66
C LEU A 19 -6.64 -11.47 14.35
N ARG A 20 -7.39 -10.86 15.29
CA ARG A 20 -8.45 -11.53 16.06
C ARG A 20 -9.70 -10.66 16.04
N ASP A 21 -10.74 -11.12 15.34
CA ASP A 21 -12.09 -10.53 15.30
C ASP A 21 -12.10 -9.01 15.05
N VAL A 22 -11.34 -8.57 14.06
CA VAL A 22 -11.22 -7.14 13.72
C VAL A 22 -12.44 -6.73 12.90
N SER A 23 -13.24 -5.81 13.46
CA SER A 23 -14.39 -5.21 12.78
C SER A 23 -14.23 -3.70 12.78
N LEU A 24 -14.29 -3.10 11.58
CA LEU A 24 -14.21 -1.65 11.44
C LEU A 24 -14.83 -1.20 10.12
N THR A 25 -15.23 0.07 10.05
CA THR A 25 -15.73 0.69 8.84
C THR A 25 -14.87 1.90 8.48
N LEU A 26 -14.43 1.94 7.22
CA LEU A 26 -13.68 3.05 6.63
C LEU A 26 -14.62 3.84 5.71
N GLY A 27 -14.73 5.15 5.97
CA GLY A 27 -15.57 6.05 5.18
C GLY A 27 -15.00 6.32 3.80
N ASP A 28 -15.83 6.84 2.89
CA ASP A 28 -15.38 7.31 1.60
C ASP A 28 -14.59 8.61 1.72
N ALA A 29 -13.66 8.81 0.79
CA ALA A 29 -12.81 10.01 0.72
C ALA A 29 -12.15 10.37 2.07
N THR A 30 -11.77 9.36 2.87
CA THR A 30 -11.11 9.54 4.16
C THR A 30 -9.66 9.09 4.11
N VAL A 31 -8.83 9.73 4.93
CA VAL A 31 -7.49 9.24 5.28
C VAL A 31 -7.56 8.65 6.68
N THR A 32 -7.22 7.38 6.79
CA THR A 32 -7.23 6.64 8.07
C THR A 32 -5.82 6.24 8.46
N ALA A 33 -5.38 6.60 9.66
CA ALA A 33 -4.10 6.15 10.20
C ALA A 33 -4.29 4.88 11.03
N LEU A 34 -3.55 3.82 10.69
CA LEU A 34 -3.49 2.58 11.45
C LEU A 34 -2.27 2.63 12.37
N VAL A 35 -2.49 2.80 13.67
CA VAL A 35 -1.44 3.01 14.66
C VAL A 35 -1.37 1.82 15.61
N GLY A 36 -0.16 1.40 15.97
CA GLY A 36 0.08 0.31 16.91
C GLY A 36 1.54 -0.14 16.90
N PRO A 37 1.96 -0.94 17.90
CA PRO A 37 3.34 -1.45 17.98
C PRO A 37 3.68 -2.38 16.82
N ASN A 38 4.98 -2.66 16.64
CA ASN A 38 5.42 -3.67 15.67
C ASN A 38 4.85 -5.05 16.07
N GLY A 39 4.44 -5.83 15.08
CA GLY A 39 3.81 -7.13 15.30
C GLY A 39 2.31 -7.07 15.66
N SER A 40 1.68 -5.89 15.70
CA SER A 40 0.24 -5.78 16.02
C SER A 40 -0.71 -6.11 14.84
N GLY A 41 -0.20 -6.63 13.73
CA GLY A 41 -1.03 -7.05 12.60
C GLY A 41 -1.36 -5.96 11.58
N LYS A 42 -0.76 -4.75 11.66
CA LYS A 42 -1.03 -3.64 10.72
C LYS A 42 -0.80 -4.04 9.26
N THR A 43 0.37 -4.56 8.94
CA THR A 43 0.71 -5.02 7.60
C THR A 43 -0.21 -6.15 7.14
N THR A 44 -0.53 -7.10 8.03
CA THR A 44 -1.48 -8.18 7.73
C THR A 44 -2.86 -7.64 7.36
N LEU A 45 -3.35 -6.66 8.10
CA LEU A 45 -4.64 -6.03 7.80
C LEU A 45 -4.62 -5.29 6.47
N MET A 46 -3.54 -4.55 6.18
CA MET A 46 -3.36 -3.87 4.89
C MET A 46 -3.26 -4.86 3.73
N GLN A 47 -2.57 -5.98 3.88
CA GLN A 47 -2.49 -7.02 2.85
C GLN A 47 -3.85 -7.66 2.57
N ILE A 48 -4.70 -7.85 3.59
CA ILE A 48 -6.07 -8.32 3.41
C ILE A 48 -6.91 -7.28 2.67
N LEU A 49 -6.83 -6.00 3.07
CA LEU A 49 -7.52 -4.89 2.39
C LEU A 49 -7.04 -4.69 0.95
N GLY A 50 -5.79 -5.02 0.67
CA GLY A 50 -5.19 -4.96 -0.67
C GLY A 50 -5.46 -6.19 -1.54
N GLY A 51 -6.20 -7.20 -1.04
CA GLY A 51 -6.43 -8.45 -1.75
C GLY A 51 -5.19 -9.35 -1.92
N LEU A 52 -4.08 -8.99 -1.26
CA LEU A 52 -2.83 -9.77 -1.29
C LEU A 52 -2.85 -10.98 -0.36
N MET A 53 -3.81 -10.99 0.58
CA MET A 53 -3.96 -12.04 1.56
C MET A 53 -5.45 -12.31 1.83
N VAL A 54 -5.81 -13.59 1.92
CA VAL A 54 -7.15 -14.01 2.30
C VAL A 54 -7.20 -14.20 3.82
N PRO A 55 -8.17 -13.61 4.54
CA PRO A 55 -8.30 -13.84 5.97
C PRO A 55 -8.68 -15.30 6.27
N THR A 56 -8.29 -15.82 7.45
CA THR A 56 -8.69 -17.16 7.90
C THR A 56 -10.20 -17.22 8.15
N SER A 57 -10.78 -16.12 8.64
CA SER A 57 -12.24 -15.96 8.79
C SER A 57 -12.63 -14.48 8.72
N GLY A 58 -13.93 -14.24 8.55
CA GLY A 58 -14.48 -12.90 8.34
C GLY A 58 -14.54 -12.53 6.86
N SER A 59 -14.96 -11.30 6.57
CA SER A 59 -15.11 -10.80 5.20
C SER A 59 -14.86 -9.31 5.10
N VAL A 60 -14.49 -8.86 3.90
CA VAL A 60 -14.42 -7.44 3.54
C VAL A 60 -15.59 -7.13 2.62
N ALA A 61 -16.26 -6.01 2.82
CA ALA A 61 -17.31 -5.52 1.96
C ALA A 61 -16.98 -4.11 1.45
N ILE A 62 -17.28 -3.85 0.18
CA ILE A 62 -17.23 -2.52 -0.44
C ILE A 62 -18.66 -2.12 -0.77
N ASP A 63 -19.09 -0.98 -0.24
CA ASP A 63 -20.45 -0.44 -0.41
C ASP A 63 -21.55 -1.46 -0.08
N GLY A 64 -21.31 -2.26 0.97
CA GLY A 64 -22.24 -3.27 1.44
C GLY A 64 -22.21 -4.59 0.66
N VAL A 65 -21.42 -4.69 -0.40
CA VAL A 65 -21.25 -5.93 -1.19
C VAL A 65 -19.95 -6.61 -0.77
N GLN A 66 -20.02 -7.90 -0.46
CA GLN A 66 -18.83 -8.67 -0.10
C GLN A 66 -17.86 -8.70 -1.30
N ALA A 67 -16.63 -8.26 -1.04
CA ALA A 67 -15.55 -8.22 -2.02
C ALA A 67 -14.72 -9.52 -1.96
N SER A 68 -14.39 -10.05 -3.14
CA SER A 68 -13.38 -11.09 -3.27
C SER A 68 -11.97 -10.52 -3.16
N ALA A 69 -10.95 -11.37 -3.02
CA ALA A 69 -9.55 -10.95 -3.07
C ALA A 69 -9.23 -10.27 -4.42
N ASP A 70 -9.78 -10.77 -5.53
CA ASP A 70 -9.57 -10.20 -6.86
C ASP A 70 -10.20 -8.81 -6.99
N ASP A 71 -11.38 -8.57 -6.41
CA ASP A 71 -12.01 -7.25 -6.40
C ASP A 71 -11.17 -6.25 -5.61
N LEU A 72 -10.66 -6.66 -4.44
CA LEU A 72 -9.78 -5.85 -3.61
C LEU A 72 -8.47 -5.54 -4.35
N LEU A 73 -7.84 -6.55 -4.96
CA LEU A 73 -6.59 -6.39 -5.70
C LEU A 73 -6.75 -5.45 -6.90
N ALA A 74 -7.86 -5.56 -7.64
CA ALA A 74 -8.15 -4.67 -8.76
C ALA A 74 -8.42 -3.22 -8.31
N GLY A 75 -9.11 -3.04 -7.18
CA GLY A 75 -9.51 -1.74 -6.64
C GLY A 75 -8.48 -1.05 -5.77
N SER A 76 -7.36 -1.71 -5.43
CA SER A 76 -6.38 -1.16 -4.50
C SER A 76 -4.98 -0.99 -5.10
N ILE A 77 -4.16 -0.24 -4.40
CA ILE A 77 -2.71 -0.23 -4.57
C ILE A 77 -2.05 -0.17 -3.19
N MET A 78 -1.01 -0.96 -2.99
CA MET A 78 -0.23 -0.94 -1.76
C MET A 78 1.21 -0.49 -2.05
N ALA A 79 1.67 0.52 -1.35
CA ALA A 79 3.06 0.94 -1.30
C ALA A 79 3.64 0.59 0.06
N SER A 80 4.80 -0.04 0.07
CA SER A 80 5.52 -0.40 1.29
C SER A 80 7.00 -0.05 1.17
N SER A 81 7.68 0.00 2.29
CA SER A 81 9.14 0.17 2.36
C SER A 81 9.91 -1.13 2.05
N SER A 82 9.22 -2.22 1.71
CA SER A 82 9.81 -3.49 1.29
C SER A 82 10.78 -3.31 0.12
N ARG A 83 11.84 -4.10 0.11
CA ARG A 83 12.88 -4.08 -0.93
C ARG A 83 12.74 -5.21 -1.96
N ASP A 84 11.59 -5.85 -2.02
CA ASP A 84 11.33 -6.98 -2.94
C ASP A 84 11.45 -6.58 -4.42
N LEU A 85 11.38 -5.30 -4.71
CA LEU A 85 11.49 -4.74 -6.07
C LEU A 85 12.83 -4.04 -6.34
N ASP A 86 13.85 -4.23 -5.50
CA ASP A 86 15.14 -3.54 -5.61
C ASP A 86 15.82 -3.69 -6.99
N ASP A 87 15.67 -4.84 -7.64
CA ASP A 87 16.23 -5.11 -8.96
C ASP A 87 15.37 -4.59 -10.12
N VAL A 88 14.16 -4.10 -9.84
CA VAL A 88 13.26 -3.61 -10.87
C VAL A 88 13.62 -2.17 -11.25
N PRO A 89 13.77 -1.87 -12.55
CA PRO A 89 13.95 -0.49 -13.01
C PRO A 89 12.72 0.36 -12.66
N ALA A 90 12.96 1.56 -12.10
CA ALA A 90 11.89 2.50 -11.77
C ALA A 90 10.96 2.79 -12.95
N THR A 91 11.51 2.83 -14.18
CA THR A 91 10.74 3.04 -15.41
C THR A 91 9.74 1.94 -15.71
N ILE A 92 10.01 0.69 -15.32
CA ILE A 92 9.07 -0.43 -15.50
C ILE A 92 7.87 -0.25 -14.58
N LEU A 93 8.09 0.12 -13.32
CA LEU A 93 7.00 0.37 -12.38
C LEU A 93 6.12 1.55 -12.82
N ILE A 94 6.74 2.63 -13.32
CA ILE A 94 6.00 3.77 -13.86
C ILE A 94 5.16 3.34 -15.07
N GLN A 95 5.74 2.57 -16.00
CA GLN A 95 5.00 2.06 -17.17
C GLN A 95 3.83 1.18 -16.76
N TYR A 96 4.02 0.30 -15.78
CA TYR A 96 2.95 -0.54 -15.26
C TYR A 96 1.85 0.29 -14.59
N ALA A 97 2.21 1.28 -13.77
CA ALA A 97 1.26 2.16 -13.11
C ALA A 97 0.42 2.97 -14.13
N ARG A 98 1.03 3.42 -15.22
CA ARG A 98 0.37 4.12 -16.33
C ARG A 98 -0.68 3.28 -17.08
N LEU A 99 -0.71 1.97 -16.89
CA LEU A 99 -1.78 1.14 -17.45
C LEU A 99 -3.12 1.32 -16.73
N ARG A 100 -3.11 1.90 -15.53
CA ARG A 100 -4.37 2.23 -14.83
C ARG A 100 -5.05 3.41 -15.51
N PRO A 101 -6.36 3.28 -15.84
CA PRO A 101 -7.12 4.37 -16.48
C PRO A 101 -7.18 5.64 -15.63
N THR A 102 -7.01 5.50 -14.32
CA THR A 102 -7.07 6.58 -13.31
C THR A 102 -5.72 7.23 -13.04
N TRP A 103 -4.66 6.86 -13.79
CA TRP A 103 -3.32 7.41 -13.59
C TRP A 103 -3.27 8.93 -13.82
N ASP A 104 -2.73 9.65 -12.83
CA ASP A 104 -2.50 11.10 -12.89
C ASP A 104 -1.01 11.40 -13.11
N GLU A 105 -0.64 11.67 -14.36
CA GLU A 105 0.73 12.00 -14.76
C GLU A 105 1.20 13.33 -14.14
N ALA A 106 0.31 14.31 -13.97
CA ALA A 106 0.67 15.62 -13.44
C ALA A 106 0.98 15.51 -11.94
N LEU A 107 0.19 14.73 -11.21
CA LEU A 107 0.43 14.47 -9.79
C LEU A 107 1.73 13.69 -9.58
N PHE A 108 1.99 12.67 -10.41
CA PHE A 108 3.25 11.94 -10.36
C PHE A 108 4.46 12.85 -10.62
N ALA A 109 4.41 13.68 -11.68
CA ALA A 109 5.46 14.61 -12.01
C ALA A 109 5.71 15.63 -10.88
N HIS A 110 4.63 16.12 -10.25
CA HIS A 110 4.73 17.00 -9.08
C HIS A 110 5.52 16.35 -7.93
N TYR A 111 5.25 15.08 -7.60
CA TYR A 111 6.00 14.39 -6.54
C TYR A 111 7.46 14.15 -6.94
N VAL A 112 7.73 13.75 -8.19
CA VAL A 112 9.09 13.55 -8.70
C VAL A 112 9.91 14.84 -8.56
N GLU A 113 9.34 15.99 -8.90
CA GLU A 113 9.98 17.29 -8.79
C GLU A 113 10.16 17.72 -7.34
N SER A 114 9.08 17.70 -6.55
CA SER A 114 9.07 18.16 -5.15
C SER A 114 10.07 17.43 -4.26
N PHE A 115 10.25 16.14 -4.51
CA PHE A 115 11.19 15.29 -3.75
C PHE A 115 12.51 15.04 -4.49
N SER A 116 12.73 15.69 -5.65
CA SER A 116 13.94 15.51 -6.48
C SER A 116 14.27 14.04 -6.73
N LEU A 117 13.26 13.21 -7.04
CA LEU A 117 13.42 11.78 -7.22
C LEU A 117 14.25 11.47 -8.47
N PRO A 118 15.33 10.68 -8.37
CA PRO A 118 16.20 10.39 -9.49
C PRO A 118 15.65 9.25 -10.38
N VAL A 119 14.45 9.42 -10.92
CA VAL A 119 13.72 8.42 -11.74
C VAL A 119 14.25 8.31 -13.19
N ARG A 120 15.55 8.42 -13.37
CA ARG A 120 16.17 8.35 -14.69
C ARG A 120 16.12 6.94 -15.27
N ARG A 121 16.08 6.86 -16.62
CA ARG A 121 16.12 5.58 -17.36
C ARG A 121 17.23 4.66 -16.82
N ARG A 122 16.91 3.38 -16.58
CA ARG A 122 17.79 2.31 -16.12
C ARG A 122 18.26 2.37 -14.66
N LYS A 123 17.75 3.25 -13.83
CA LYS A 123 18.04 3.19 -12.40
C LYS A 123 17.07 2.19 -11.74
N THR A 124 17.61 1.14 -11.12
CA THR A 124 16.82 0.19 -10.33
C THR A 124 16.44 0.81 -8.99
N LEU A 125 15.38 0.33 -8.35
CA LEU A 125 14.93 0.84 -7.05
C LEU A 125 16.01 0.66 -5.98
N GLY A 126 16.76 -0.44 -5.97
CA GLY A 126 17.84 -0.69 -5.04
C GLY A 126 18.99 0.32 -5.10
N LYS A 127 19.05 1.16 -6.14
CA LYS A 127 20.00 2.29 -6.23
C LYS A 127 19.46 3.60 -5.68
N LEU A 128 18.21 3.62 -5.23
CA LEU A 128 17.62 4.72 -4.48
C LEU A 128 18.00 4.57 -3.01
N SER A 129 18.12 5.68 -2.28
CA SER A 129 18.12 5.57 -0.81
C SER A 129 16.79 5.02 -0.34
N THR A 130 16.74 4.44 0.86
CA THR A 130 15.50 3.89 1.44
C THR A 130 14.40 4.95 1.46
N GLY A 131 14.72 6.20 1.83
CA GLY A 131 13.77 7.31 1.80
C GLY A 131 13.30 7.64 0.37
N GLN A 132 14.22 7.68 -0.61
CA GLN A 132 13.84 7.92 -2.01
C GLN A 132 12.95 6.81 -2.56
N ALA A 133 13.23 5.54 -2.24
CA ALA A 133 12.42 4.41 -2.66
C ALA A 133 11.01 4.47 -2.05
N ALA A 134 10.90 4.79 -0.77
CA ALA A 134 9.63 4.96 -0.07
C ALA A 134 8.78 6.10 -0.67
N VAL A 135 9.38 7.28 -0.89
CA VAL A 135 8.69 8.40 -1.55
C VAL A 135 8.28 8.06 -2.98
N PHE A 136 9.12 7.35 -3.72
CA PHE A 136 8.80 6.90 -5.08
C PHE A 136 7.61 5.94 -5.09
N ALA A 137 7.59 4.96 -4.19
CA ALA A 137 6.47 4.03 -4.06
C ALA A 137 5.16 4.76 -3.69
N GLY A 138 5.24 5.70 -2.73
CA GLY A 138 4.11 6.55 -2.36
C GLY A 138 3.61 7.43 -3.51
N ALA A 139 4.52 8.02 -4.29
CA ALA A 139 4.17 8.85 -5.45
C ALA A 139 3.42 8.03 -6.52
N ILE A 140 3.88 6.80 -6.81
CA ILE A 140 3.17 5.89 -7.72
C ILE A 140 1.80 5.54 -7.17
N ALA A 141 1.71 5.18 -5.88
CA ALA A 141 0.45 4.79 -5.27
C ALA A 141 -0.58 5.91 -5.32
N LEU A 142 -0.21 7.12 -4.94
CA LEU A 142 -1.11 8.28 -4.94
C LEU A 142 -1.51 8.70 -6.37
N ALA A 143 -0.56 8.71 -7.32
CA ALA A 143 -0.83 9.05 -8.70
C ALA A 143 -1.63 7.97 -9.46
N SER A 144 -1.71 6.75 -8.92
CA SER A 144 -2.48 5.66 -9.54
C SER A 144 -3.98 5.93 -9.62
N GLY A 145 -4.49 6.81 -8.74
CA GLY A 145 -5.92 7.08 -8.62
C GLY A 145 -6.74 5.85 -8.21
N ALA A 146 -6.11 4.88 -7.53
CA ALA A 146 -6.80 3.70 -7.04
C ALA A 146 -7.86 4.08 -5.99
N PRO A 147 -9.05 3.46 -6.01
CA PRO A 147 -10.07 3.67 -5.00
C PRO A 147 -9.58 3.45 -3.56
N ILE A 148 -8.65 2.50 -3.39
CA ILE A 148 -8.04 2.19 -2.10
C ILE A 148 -6.52 2.32 -2.23
N THR A 149 -5.93 3.27 -1.49
CA THR A 149 -4.48 3.43 -1.42
C THR A 149 -3.98 3.07 -0.04
N LEU A 150 -3.10 2.09 0.05
CA LEU A 150 -2.53 1.55 1.28
C LEU A 150 -1.05 1.93 1.35
N LEU A 151 -0.65 2.60 2.42
CA LEU A 151 0.72 3.10 2.61
C LEU A 151 1.31 2.49 3.89
N ASP A 152 2.17 1.47 3.73
CA ASP A 152 2.76 0.73 4.84
C ASP A 152 4.19 1.20 5.10
N GLU A 153 4.38 1.90 6.23
CA GLU A 153 5.68 2.38 6.74
C GLU A 153 6.51 3.23 5.75
N ILE A 154 5.89 3.86 4.76
CA ILE A 154 6.61 4.65 3.76
C ILE A 154 7.30 5.90 4.34
N GLN A 155 6.90 6.37 5.51
CA GLN A 155 7.51 7.52 6.19
C GLN A 155 8.68 7.15 7.10
N ALA A 156 8.83 5.88 7.47
CA ALA A 156 9.86 5.44 8.42
C ALA A 156 11.31 5.77 7.99
N PRO A 157 11.64 5.77 6.68
CA PRO A 157 12.96 6.11 6.19
C PRO A 157 13.18 7.60 5.93
N LEU A 158 12.17 8.45 6.14
CA LEU A 158 12.32 9.88 5.93
C LEU A 158 13.02 10.49 7.14
N ASP A 159 14.27 10.93 6.98
CA ASP A 159 14.97 11.70 7.99
C ASP A 159 14.20 12.99 8.26
N VAL A 160 13.65 13.11 9.45
CA VAL A 160 13.12 14.38 9.92
C VAL A 160 14.32 15.29 10.15
N PRO A 161 14.43 16.44 9.44
CA PRO A 161 15.52 17.36 9.73
C PRO A 161 15.45 17.74 11.21
N THR A 162 16.40 17.28 11.98
CA THR A 162 16.63 17.80 13.34
C THR A 162 17.04 19.25 13.18
N ARG A 163 16.16 20.17 13.56
CA ARG A 163 16.46 21.59 13.71
C ARG A 163 17.27 21.83 14.96
#